data_5501a760e0df319ed1426d6b0dfc5bd7
#
_entry.id   5501a760e0df319ed1426d6b0dfc5bd7
#
_cell.length_a   1.000
_cell.length_b   1.000
_cell.length_c   1.000
_cell.angle_alpha   90.00
_cell.angle_beta   90.00
_cell.angle_gamma   90.00
#
_symmetry.space_group_name_H-M   'P 1'
#
loop_
_entity.id
_entity.type
_entity.pdbx_description
1 polymer ?
#
loop_
_entity_poly.entity_id
_entity_poly.type
_entity_poly.pdbx_seq_one_letter_code
_entity_poly.pdbx_strand_id
1 'polypeptide(L)'
;MYDFCLAFHEMGHSVTLVGGEPFKPTKSETYPFEVLWWECKCQKVCMPHCLPFMPETYRYVKQHRAEYDLIITSEVFSLNSLMAYRAAPDKTIIWHELAKHNAIMKKIPSKIWYGVIARLFMRNAKVVARSVEARNFVKKYCVNTDVNVIDHGVNLDKFKASTEKDNSFVVCSQLIERKKIDGILEKFAKYLDQYNSTCQLFIIGEGELKEKLQRMTQTLEIASNVIFTGKMTHDELLPILSKSKALLVNTVKDNNMISIVEAIAVGTPIVTTDVPLNSTYIKDCQLGIAKKQWDESDLNDVVSNSEMYIENCMKYRYKLSTKQRVEQFLEVKK
;
A
#
# COMPACT_ATOMS: atom_id res chain seq x y z
N MET A 1 0.01 -6.07 8.26
CA MET A 1 -0.88 -6.98 9.04
C MET A 1 -1.02 -6.57 10.49
N TYR A 2 0.05 -6.15 11.17
CA TYR A 2 -0.03 -5.71 12.57
C TYR A 2 -1.12 -4.64 12.81
N ASP A 3 -1.09 -3.51 12.08
CA ASP A 3 -2.09 -2.44 12.25
C ASP A 3 -3.52 -2.89 11.94
N PHE A 4 -3.69 -3.90 11.08
CA PHE A 4 -4.98 -4.49 10.79
C PHE A 4 -5.49 -5.35 11.97
N CYS A 5 -4.61 -6.16 12.56
CA CYS A 5 -4.93 -6.91 13.79
C CYS A 5 -5.21 -5.96 14.97
N LEU A 6 -4.44 -4.88 15.09
CA LEU A 6 -4.64 -3.86 16.11
C LEU A 6 -6.03 -3.20 15.97
N ALA A 7 -6.45 -2.88 14.75
CA ALA A 7 -7.77 -2.32 14.50
C ALA A 7 -8.90 -3.28 14.91
N PHE A 8 -8.80 -4.59 14.62
CA PHE A 8 -9.74 -5.58 15.13
C PHE A 8 -9.79 -5.61 16.67
N HIS A 9 -8.61 -5.61 17.31
CA HIS A 9 -8.50 -5.61 18.76
C HIS A 9 -9.13 -4.36 19.39
N GLU A 10 -8.83 -3.17 18.87
CA GLU A 10 -9.39 -1.89 19.32
C GLU A 10 -10.92 -1.79 19.12
N MET A 11 -11.47 -2.54 18.18
CA MET A 11 -12.91 -2.68 17.95
C MET A 11 -13.55 -3.74 18.86
N GLY A 12 -12.80 -4.32 19.82
CA GLY A 12 -13.30 -5.26 20.82
C GLY A 12 -13.29 -6.72 20.40
N HIS A 13 -12.62 -7.08 19.29
CA HIS A 13 -12.47 -8.48 18.87
C HIS A 13 -11.26 -9.14 19.54
N SER A 14 -11.38 -10.42 19.86
CA SER A 14 -10.22 -11.27 20.21
C SER A 14 -9.46 -11.62 18.93
N VAL A 15 -8.15 -11.39 18.94
CA VAL A 15 -7.30 -11.52 17.75
C VAL A 15 -6.12 -12.44 18.02
N THR A 16 -5.86 -13.37 17.10
CA THR A 16 -4.62 -14.16 17.06
C THR A 16 -3.93 -13.90 15.71
N LEU A 17 -2.74 -13.33 15.73
CA LEU A 17 -1.90 -13.15 14.55
C LEU A 17 -0.93 -14.32 14.43
N VAL A 18 -0.93 -14.96 13.26
CA VAL A 18 0.05 -16.01 12.95
C VAL A 18 1.09 -15.48 11.98
N GLY A 19 2.35 -15.53 12.38
CA GLY A 19 3.51 -15.20 11.58
C GLY A 19 4.47 -16.38 11.39
N GLY A 20 5.24 -16.35 10.32
CA GLY A 20 6.35 -17.30 10.15
C GLY A 20 7.59 -16.81 10.88
N GLU A 21 8.35 -17.71 11.52
CA GLU A 21 9.58 -17.39 12.27
C GLU A 21 10.58 -16.49 11.51
N PRO A 22 10.78 -16.61 10.19
CA PRO A 22 11.69 -15.71 9.46
C PRO A 22 11.30 -14.25 9.49
N PHE A 23 10.06 -13.94 9.85
CA PHE A 23 9.52 -12.57 9.93
C PHE A 23 9.39 -12.06 11.36
N LYS A 24 9.83 -12.86 12.34
CA LYS A 24 9.82 -12.47 13.75
C LYS A 24 10.76 -11.28 13.96
N PRO A 25 10.31 -10.21 14.62
CA PRO A 25 11.17 -9.07 14.94
C PRO A 25 12.38 -9.48 15.76
N THR A 26 13.52 -8.87 15.48
CA THR A 26 14.76 -9.12 16.25
C THR A 26 14.73 -8.48 17.63
N LYS A 27 13.94 -7.39 17.80
CA LYS A 27 13.69 -6.76 19.09
C LYS A 27 12.43 -7.33 19.70
N SER A 28 12.42 -7.50 21.01
CA SER A 28 11.22 -7.91 21.74
C SER A 28 10.15 -6.82 21.60
N GLU A 29 9.00 -7.20 21.05
CA GLU A 29 7.84 -6.34 20.90
C GLU A 29 6.71 -6.89 21.79
N THR A 30 5.95 -5.97 22.41
CA THR A 30 4.75 -6.31 23.17
C THR A 30 3.53 -6.09 22.28
N TYR A 31 2.70 -7.11 22.15
CA TYR A 31 1.46 -7.04 21.36
C TYR A 31 0.24 -7.03 22.27
N PRO A 32 -0.80 -6.23 21.99
CA PRO A 32 -2.04 -6.22 22.76
C PRO A 32 -2.94 -7.44 22.48
N PHE A 33 -2.56 -8.30 21.57
CA PHE A 33 -3.25 -9.52 21.16
C PHE A 33 -2.26 -10.67 21.02
N GLU A 34 -2.76 -11.91 20.89
CA GLU A 34 -1.94 -13.09 20.76
C GLU A 34 -1.18 -13.11 19.43
N VAL A 35 0.13 -13.43 19.46
CA VAL A 35 0.96 -13.61 18.28
C VAL A 35 1.68 -14.95 18.35
N LEU A 36 1.43 -15.80 17.36
CA LEU A 36 2.03 -17.12 17.23
C LEU A 36 3.09 -17.10 16.11
N TRP A 37 4.29 -17.59 16.41
CA TRP A 37 5.36 -17.72 15.44
C TRP A 37 5.58 -19.18 15.11
N TRP A 38 5.39 -19.52 13.83
CA TRP A 38 5.47 -20.92 13.38
C TRP A 38 6.66 -21.17 12.48
N GLU A 39 7.20 -22.38 12.58
CA GLU A 39 8.25 -22.87 11.68
C GLU A 39 7.80 -22.79 10.22
N CYS A 40 8.72 -22.35 9.36
CA CYS A 40 8.49 -22.20 7.93
C CYS A 40 9.31 -23.21 7.13
N LYS A 41 8.67 -23.89 6.18
CA LYS A 41 9.32 -24.75 5.20
C LYS A 41 9.40 -24.10 3.81
N CYS A 42 10.30 -24.60 2.98
CA CYS A 42 10.49 -24.13 1.60
C CYS A 42 10.87 -22.63 1.47
N GLN A 43 11.51 -22.05 2.49
CA GLN A 43 11.86 -20.61 2.51
C GLN A 43 12.71 -20.21 1.30
N LYS A 44 13.76 -20.97 0.96
CA LYS A 44 14.67 -20.68 -0.17
C LYS A 44 13.96 -20.62 -1.54
N VAL A 45 12.87 -21.37 -1.69
CA VAL A 45 12.09 -21.40 -2.94
C VAL A 45 11.01 -20.32 -2.96
N CYS A 46 10.37 -20.09 -1.82
CA CYS A 46 9.24 -19.15 -1.71
C CYS A 46 9.68 -17.69 -1.66
N MET A 47 10.68 -17.39 -0.84
CA MET A 47 11.11 -16.01 -0.62
C MET A 47 12.01 -15.50 -1.76
N PRO A 48 11.89 -14.22 -2.14
CA PRO A 48 10.97 -13.19 -1.61
C PRO A 48 9.60 -13.15 -2.32
N HIS A 49 9.26 -14.11 -3.16
CA HIS A 49 8.14 -14.03 -4.11
C HIS A 49 6.78 -14.46 -3.54
N CYS A 50 6.77 -15.30 -2.51
CA CYS A 50 5.56 -15.74 -1.83
C CYS A 50 5.86 -16.13 -0.37
N LEU A 51 4.80 -16.22 0.45
CA LEU A 51 4.94 -16.66 1.83
C LEU A 51 5.40 -18.12 1.90
N PRO A 52 6.37 -18.46 2.75
CA PRO A 52 6.79 -19.83 2.97
C PRO A 52 5.67 -20.65 3.62
N PHE A 53 5.72 -21.95 3.43
CA PHE A 53 4.71 -22.86 3.96
C PHE A 53 4.89 -23.07 5.47
N MET A 54 3.79 -22.94 6.23
CA MET A 54 3.68 -23.18 7.66
C MET A 54 2.87 -24.48 7.90
N PRO A 55 3.50 -25.62 8.22
CA PRO A 55 2.82 -26.92 8.31
C PRO A 55 1.71 -26.97 9.37
N GLU A 56 1.85 -26.19 10.45
CA GLU A 56 0.89 -26.12 11.54
C GLU A 56 -0.47 -25.55 11.15
N THR A 57 -0.55 -24.79 10.03
CA THR A 57 -1.77 -24.05 9.63
C THR A 57 -3.01 -24.93 9.61
N TYR A 58 -2.96 -26.11 8.99
CA TYR A 58 -4.13 -26.99 8.90
C TYR A 58 -4.56 -27.51 10.28
N ARG A 59 -3.60 -28.04 11.06
CA ARG A 59 -3.85 -28.66 12.37
C ARG A 59 -4.42 -27.63 13.34
N TYR A 60 -3.76 -26.50 13.47
CA TYR A 60 -4.18 -25.43 14.38
C TYR A 60 -5.59 -24.91 14.03
N VAL A 61 -5.82 -24.51 12.77
CA VAL A 61 -7.13 -24.02 12.33
C VAL A 61 -8.22 -25.06 12.54
N LYS A 62 -7.95 -26.35 12.28
CA LYS A 62 -8.92 -27.43 12.49
C LYS A 62 -9.25 -27.64 13.96
N GLN A 63 -8.26 -27.59 14.85
CA GLN A 63 -8.42 -27.78 16.29
C GLN A 63 -9.17 -26.63 16.93
N HIS A 64 -8.85 -25.39 16.55
CA HIS A 64 -9.40 -24.15 17.11
C HIS A 64 -10.56 -23.55 16.30
N ARG A 65 -11.11 -24.30 15.32
CA ARG A 65 -12.17 -23.80 14.42
C ARG A 65 -13.37 -23.23 15.17
N ALA A 66 -13.76 -23.83 16.30
CA ALA A 66 -14.90 -23.37 17.07
C ALA A 66 -14.68 -22.02 17.78
N GLU A 67 -13.42 -21.68 18.04
CA GLU A 67 -13.02 -20.49 18.79
C GLU A 67 -12.99 -19.23 17.91
N TYR A 68 -12.82 -19.38 16.60
CA TYR A 68 -12.74 -18.26 15.66
C TYR A 68 -14.02 -18.10 14.86
N ASP A 69 -14.46 -16.88 14.73
CA ASP A 69 -15.57 -16.48 13.85
C ASP A 69 -15.13 -16.14 12.44
N LEU A 70 -13.90 -15.66 12.27
CA LEU A 70 -13.33 -15.21 11.01
C LEU A 70 -11.85 -15.56 10.95
N ILE A 71 -11.43 -16.15 9.83
CA ILE A 71 -10.02 -16.46 9.54
C ILE A 71 -9.66 -15.72 8.26
N ILE A 72 -8.70 -14.81 8.33
CA ILE A 72 -8.21 -14.06 7.17
C ILE A 72 -6.83 -14.60 6.78
N THR A 73 -6.69 -15.01 5.53
CA THR A 73 -5.41 -15.49 4.98
C THR A 73 -4.97 -14.60 3.82
N SER A 74 -3.68 -14.60 3.52
CA SER A 74 -3.12 -13.80 2.42
C SER A 74 -2.82 -14.69 1.22
N GLU A 75 -3.31 -14.25 0.04
CA GLU A 75 -3.07 -14.81 -1.29
C GLU A 75 -3.74 -16.17 -1.58
N VAL A 76 -4.37 -16.27 -2.74
CA VAL A 76 -4.84 -17.56 -3.29
C VAL A 76 -3.65 -18.46 -3.68
N PHE A 77 -2.56 -17.87 -4.17
CA PHE A 77 -1.31 -18.58 -4.46
C PHE A 77 -0.51 -18.81 -3.17
N SER A 78 -1.08 -19.58 -2.25
CA SER A 78 -0.47 -19.88 -0.94
C SER A 78 -0.96 -21.24 -0.41
N LEU A 79 -0.02 -22.09 0.00
CA LEU A 79 -0.33 -23.34 0.71
C LEU A 79 -1.02 -23.06 2.04
N ASN A 80 -0.63 -22.01 2.76
CA ASN A 80 -1.25 -21.64 4.02
C ASN A 80 -2.73 -21.30 3.84
N SER A 81 -3.08 -20.56 2.79
CA SER A 81 -4.48 -20.24 2.48
C SER A 81 -5.29 -21.46 2.08
N LEU A 82 -4.71 -22.37 1.30
CA LEU A 82 -5.35 -23.65 0.97
C LEU A 82 -5.61 -24.49 2.23
N MET A 83 -4.64 -24.58 3.14
CA MET A 83 -4.75 -25.35 4.37
C MET A 83 -5.77 -24.75 5.34
N ALA A 84 -5.77 -23.44 5.54
CA ALA A 84 -6.75 -22.75 6.36
C ALA A 84 -8.18 -22.91 5.80
N TYR A 85 -8.35 -22.70 4.50
CA TYR A 85 -9.64 -22.91 3.83
C TYR A 85 -10.14 -24.37 3.95
N ARG A 86 -9.27 -25.35 3.78
CA ARG A 86 -9.62 -26.79 3.94
C ARG A 86 -10.00 -27.15 5.37
N ALA A 87 -9.40 -26.48 6.36
CA ALA A 87 -9.69 -26.71 7.78
C ALA A 87 -11.00 -26.04 8.24
N ALA A 88 -11.30 -24.84 7.72
CA ALA A 88 -12.48 -24.06 8.08
C ALA A 88 -13.04 -23.29 6.86
N PRO A 89 -13.68 -23.95 5.89
CA PRO A 89 -14.10 -23.32 4.63
C PRO A 89 -15.16 -22.23 4.78
N ASP A 90 -16.01 -22.37 5.78
CA ASP A 90 -17.10 -21.44 6.11
C ASP A 90 -16.66 -20.17 6.88
N LYS A 91 -15.44 -20.19 7.42
CA LYS A 91 -14.89 -19.09 8.23
C LYS A 91 -13.70 -18.39 7.58
N THR A 92 -13.17 -18.94 6.49
CA THR A 92 -11.95 -18.44 5.85
C THR A 92 -12.25 -17.48 4.71
N ILE A 93 -11.70 -16.27 4.81
CA ILE A 93 -11.64 -15.28 3.73
C ILE A 93 -10.19 -15.13 3.27
N ILE A 94 -9.97 -15.19 1.96
CA ILE A 94 -8.65 -15.01 1.36
C ILE A 94 -8.52 -13.59 0.85
N TRP A 95 -7.59 -12.80 1.40
CA TRP A 95 -7.32 -11.44 1.00
C TRP A 95 -6.23 -11.41 -0.08
N HIS A 96 -6.64 -11.18 -1.32
CA HIS A 96 -5.85 -11.44 -2.52
C HIS A 96 -5.34 -10.15 -3.19
N GLU A 97 -4.04 -10.08 -3.48
CA GLU A 97 -3.38 -8.90 -4.08
C GLU A 97 -2.92 -9.11 -5.53
N LEU A 98 -2.56 -10.34 -5.90
CA LEU A 98 -1.96 -10.62 -7.21
C LEU A 98 -2.92 -10.33 -8.37
N ALA A 99 -2.61 -9.33 -9.18
CA ALA A 99 -3.37 -9.00 -10.41
C ALA A 99 -2.96 -9.84 -11.64
N LYS A 100 -1.91 -10.68 -11.50
CA LYS A 100 -1.37 -11.55 -12.54
C LYS A 100 -0.60 -12.72 -11.92
N HIS A 101 -0.23 -13.71 -12.73
CA HIS A 101 0.58 -14.82 -12.25
C HIS A 101 1.89 -14.34 -11.61
N ASN A 102 2.21 -14.92 -10.43
CA ASN A 102 3.47 -14.69 -9.74
C ASN A 102 4.67 -15.02 -10.64
N ALA A 103 5.71 -14.20 -10.60
CA ALA A 103 6.85 -14.29 -11.50
C ALA A 103 7.82 -15.45 -11.22
N ILE A 104 7.65 -16.14 -10.08
CA ILE A 104 8.51 -17.25 -9.68
C ILE A 104 8.63 -18.29 -10.80
N MET A 105 9.84 -18.77 -11.08
CA MET A 105 10.16 -19.80 -12.07
C MET A 105 9.38 -19.61 -13.39
N LYS A 106 9.52 -18.45 -14.05
CA LYS A 106 8.84 -18.08 -15.30
C LYS A 106 7.31 -18.22 -15.25
N LYS A 107 6.71 -18.03 -14.08
CA LYS A 107 5.27 -18.14 -13.79
C LYS A 107 4.68 -19.55 -13.85
N ILE A 108 5.47 -20.59 -14.07
CA ILE A 108 4.98 -21.97 -14.23
C ILE A 108 4.24 -22.46 -12.98
N PRO A 109 4.81 -22.37 -11.73
CA PRO A 109 4.10 -22.82 -10.53
C PRO A 109 2.78 -22.09 -10.33
N SER A 110 2.75 -20.78 -10.56
CA SER A 110 1.54 -19.98 -10.44
C SER A 110 0.47 -20.39 -11.47
N LYS A 111 0.84 -20.64 -12.73
CA LYS A 111 -0.10 -21.11 -13.76
C LYS A 111 -0.70 -22.48 -13.40
N ILE A 112 0.13 -23.41 -12.93
CA ILE A 112 -0.35 -24.73 -12.49
C ILE A 112 -1.26 -24.58 -11.27
N TRP A 113 -0.86 -23.77 -10.29
CA TRP A 113 -1.66 -23.51 -9.10
C TRP A 113 -3.06 -23.00 -9.43
N TYR A 114 -3.15 -21.93 -10.20
CA TYR A 114 -4.45 -21.34 -10.55
C TYR A 114 -5.24 -22.26 -11.51
N GLY A 115 -4.56 -22.88 -12.47
CA GLY A 115 -5.22 -23.75 -13.45
C GLY A 115 -5.77 -25.06 -12.87
N VAL A 116 -5.12 -25.60 -11.85
CA VAL A 116 -5.48 -26.91 -11.25
C VAL A 116 -5.89 -26.74 -9.79
N ILE A 117 -4.97 -26.33 -8.89
CA ILE A 117 -5.20 -26.38 -7.44
C ILE A 117 -6.34 -25.42 -7.03
N ALA A 118 -6.29 -24.16 -7.47
CA ALA A 118 -7.32 -23.18 -7.12
C ALA A 118 -8.69 -23.61 -7.68
N ARG A 119 -8.75 -24.09 -8.91
CA ARG A 119 -10.01 -24.54 -9.54
C ARG A 119 -10.62 -25.77 -8.88
N LEU A 120 -9.80 -26.73 -8.45
CA LEU A 120 -10.31 -27.97 -7.86
C LEU A 120 -10.58 -27.84 -6.36
N PHE A 121 -9.73 -27.13 -5.63
CA PHE A 121 -9.74 -27.15 -4.17
C PHE A 121 -10.15 -25.81 -3.52
N MET A 122 -10.11 -24.70 -4.25
CA MET A 122 -10.41 -23.35 -3.73
C MET A 122 -11.47 -22.63 -4.57
N ARG A 123 -12.13 -23.31 -5.51
CA ARG A 123 -13.12 -22.69 -6.41
C ARG A 123 -14.18 -21.90 -5.67
N ASN A 124 -14.67 -22.44 -4.56
CA ASN A 124 -15.75 -21.85 -3.75
C ASN A 124 -15.19 -21.07 -2.54
N ALA A 125 -13.87 -20.90 -2.43
CA ALA A 125 -13.28 -20.09 -1.36
C ALA A 125 -13.75 -18.64 -1.47
N LYS A 126 -14.13 -18.05 -0.34
CA LYS A 126 -14.49 -16.63 -0.27
C LYS A 126 -13.21 -15.80 -0.43
N VAL A 127 -13.13 -15.02 -1.50
CA VAL A 127 -11.96 -14.22 -1.84
C VAL A 127 -12.36 -12.76 -1.89
N VAL A 128 -11.60 -11.92 -1.20
CA VAL A 128 -11.67 -10.46 -1.28
C VAL A 128 -10.39 -9.94 -1.91
N ALA A 129 -10.50 -9.15 -2.96
CA ALA A 129 -9.35 -8.62 -3.65
C ALA A 129 -8.94 -7.24 -3.13
N ARG A 130 -7.65 -6.92 -3.25
CA ARG A 130 -7.09 -5.61 -2.86
C ARG A 130 -7.15 -4.56 -3.97
N SER A 131 -7.44 -4.98 -5.19
CA SER A 131 -7.66 -4.09 -6.35
C SER A 131 -8.64 -4.69 -7.34
N VAL A 132 -9.17 -3.86 -8.24
CA VAL A 132 -10.07 -4.29 -9.31
C VAL A 132 -9.37 -5.29 -10.23
N GLU A 133 -8.09 -5.07 -10.54
CA GLU A 133 -7.27 -5.95 -11.37
C GLU A 133 -7.06 -7.31 -10.70
N ALA A 134 -6.75 -7.34 -9.41
CA ALA A 134 -6.61 -8.56 -8.63
C ALA A 134 -7.94 -9.33 -8.59
N ARG A 135 -9.07 -8.64 -8.39
CA ARG A 135 -10.40 -9.22 -8.46
C ARG A 135 -10.68 -9.85 -9.83
N ASN A 136 -10.45 -9.10 -10.91
CA ASN A 136 -10.68 -9.58 -12.27
C ASN A 136 -9.76 -10.76 -12.64
N PHE A 137 -8.57 -10.82 -12.06
CA PHE A 137 -7.66 -11.95 -12.21
C PHE A 137 -8.16 -13.19 -11.48
N VAL A 138 -8.40 -13.08 -10.17
CA VAL A 138 -8.73 -14.24 -9.31
C VAL A 138 -10.12 -14.80 -9.58
N LYS A 139 -11.08 -13.98 -9.97
CA LYS A 139 -12.46 -14.39 -10.30
C LYS A 139 -12.53 -15.45 -11.41
N LYS A 140 -11.50 -15.54 -12.27
CA LYS A 140 -11.39 -16.58 -13.31
C LYS A 140 -11.21 -18.00 -12.73
N TYR A 141 -10.81 -18.11 -11.46
CA TYR A 141 -10.45 -19.37 -10.80
C TYR A 141 -11.28 -19.64 -9.54
N CYS A 142 -11.60 -18.59 -8.78
CA CYS A 142 -12.41 -18.64 -7.57
C CYS A 142 -13.73 -17.94 -7.84
N VAL A 143 -14.83 -18.69 -7.95
CA VAL A 143 -16.15 -18.15 -8.34
C VAL A 143 -16.81 -17.32 -7.25
N ASN A 144 -16.47 -17.60 -5.98
CA ASN A 144 -16.96 -16.85 -4.81
C ASN A 144 -16.04 -15.66 -4.47
N THR A 145 -15.66 -14.90 -5.51
CA THR A 145 -14.88 -13.67 -5.32
C THR A 145 -15.82 -12.51 -5.10
N ASP A 146 -15.63 -11.77 -4.00
CA ASP A 146 -16.44 -10.62 -3.63
C ASP A 146 -16.38 -9.52 -4.70
N VAL A 147 -17.47 -8.81 -4.88
CA VAL A 147 -17.57 -7.69 -5.83
C VAL A 147 -16.86 -6.45 -5.31
N ASN A 148 -16.75 -6.31 -3.98
CA ASN A 148 -16.06 -5.22 -3.33
C ASN A 148 -14.55 -5.46 -3.30
N VAL A 149 -13.83 -4.38 -3.32
CA VAL A 149 -12.38 -4.36 -3.18
C VAL A 149 -12.04 -3.79 -1.81
N ILE A 150 -11.24 -4.51 -1.04
CA ILE A 150 -10.72 -4.03 0.25
C ILE A 150 -9.21 -3.87 0.12
N ASP A 151 -8.77 -2.64 -0.08
CA ASP A 151 -7.35 -2.29 -0.18
C ASP A 151 -6.70 -2.18 1.21
N HIS A 152 -5.40 -1.90 1.23
CA HIS A 152 -4.68 -1.62 2.47
C HIS A 152 -5.27 -0.40 3.19
N GLY A 153 -5.43 -0.54 4.49
CA GLY A 153 -5.72 0.58 5.37
C GLY A 153 -4.46 1.15 6.02
N VAL A 154 -4.58 2.35 6.55
CA VAL A 154 -3.56 2.98 7.40
C VAL A 154 -4.11 3.20 8.81
N ASN A 155 -3.25 3.07 9.81
CA ASN A 155 -3.62 3.39 11.19
C ASN A 155 -3.56 4.91 11.38
N LEU A 156 -4.74 5.56 11.34
CA LEU A 156 -4.85 7.02 11.42
C LEU A 156 -4.32 7.61 12.75
N ASP A 157 -4.21 6.83 13.80
CA ASP A 157 -3.67 7.29 15.08
C ASP A 157 -2.16 7.58 14.99
N LYS A 158 -1.47 6.87 14.09
CA LYS A 158 -0.06 7.12 13.75
C LYS A 158 0.12 8.27 12.74
N PHE A 159 -0.90 8.59 11.96
CA PHE A 159 -0.85 9.58 10.88
C PHE A 159 -1.49 10.90 11.30
N LYS A 160 -0.76 11.68 12.11
CA LYS A 160 -1.20 13.02 12.54
C LYS A 160 -1.32 13.93 11.31
N ALA A 161 -2.54 14.35 11.02
CA ALA A 161 -2.80 15.25 9.91
C ALA A 161 -2.51 16.71 10.28
N SER A 162 -2.11 17.49 9.26
CA SER A 162 -1.93 18.94 9.37
C SER A 162 -2.66 19.67 8.27
N THR A 163 -3.34 20.76 8.63
CA THR A 163 -3.88 21.73 7.67
C THR A 163 -2.89 22.83 7.35
N GLU A 164 -1.92 23.06 8.24
CA GLU A 164 -0.82 24.02 8.02
C GLU A 164 0.22 23.40 7.10
N LYS A 165 0.62 24.15 6.06
CA LYS A 165 1.59 23.70 5.07
C LYS A 165 2.79 24.64 5.01
N ASP A 166 3.98 24.06 5.04
CA ASP A 166 5.24 24.78 4.81
C ASP A 166 5.40 25.09 3.30
N ASN A 167 6.30 25.99 2.97
CA ASN A 167 6.59 26.31 1.57
C ASN A 167 7.43 25.21 0.89
N SER A 168 6.88 24.00 0.82
CA SER A 168 7.59 22.85 0.26
C SER A 168 6.67 21.84 -0.44
N PHE A 169 7.25 21.10 -1.39
CA PHE A 169 6.71 19.87 -1.94
C PHE A 169 7.53 18.67 -1.48
N VAL A 170 6.99 17.47 -1.63
CA VAL A 170 7.68 16.23 -1.28
C VAL A 170 7.54 15.15 -2.36
N VAL A 171 8.62 14.42 -2.58
CA VAL A 171 8.67 13.15 -3.33
C VAL A 171 9.04 12.05 -2.35
N CYS A 172 8.25 10.99 -2.27
CA CYS A 172 8.55 9.83 -1.44
C CYS A 172 8.54 8.56 -2.30
N SER A 173 9.74 8.09 -2.72
CA SER A 173 9.83 6.99 -3.67
C SER A 173 11.27 6.46 -3.80
N GLN A 174 11.43 5.25 -4.35
CA GLN A 174 12.71 4.76 -4.82
C GLN A 174 13.23 5.63 -5.97
N LEU A 175 14.53 5.96 -6.00
CA LEU A 175 15.17 6.78 -7.03
C LEU A 175 15.59 5.90 -8.22
N ILE A 176 14.61 5.43 -9.00
CA ILE A 176 14.77 4.52 -10.14
C ILE A 176 14.03 5.03 -11.37
N GLU A 177 14.43 4.55 -12.55
CA GLU A 177 14.00 5.04 -13.87
C GLU A 177 12.47 5.16 -14.02
N ARG A 178 11.70 4.14 -13.58
CA ARG A 178 10.23 4.14 -13.73
C ARG A 178 9.51 5.21 -12.94
N LYS A 179 10.15 5.80 -11.92
CA LYS A 179 9.57 6.85 -11.06
C LYS A 179 9.68 8.25 -11.66
N LYS A 180 10.50 8.41 -12.70
CA LYS A 180 10.64 9.65 -13.48
C LYS A 180 10.80 10.91 -12.62
N ILE A 181 11.70 10.84 -11.64
CA ILE A 181 11.98 11.97 -10.73
C ILE A 181 12.71 13.09 -11.48
N ASP A 182 13.46 12.76 -12.51
CA ASP A 182 14.03 13.71 -13.47
C ASP A 182 12.96 14.68 -14.02
N GLY A 183 11.83 14.17 -14.49
CA GLY A 183 10.74 15.01 -14.96
C GLY A 183 10.04 15.81 -13.85
N ILE A 184 10.12 15.39 -12.57
CA ILE A 184 9.66 16.22 -11.44
C ILE A 184 10.60 17.42 -11.26
N LEU A 185 11.93 17.20 -11.32
CA LEU A 185 12.92 18.26 -11.19
C LEU A 185 12.77 19.33 -12.28
N GLU A 186 12.52 18.92 -13.53
CA GLU A 186 12.30 19.86 -14.65
C GLU A 186 11.07 20.75 -14.42
N LYS A 187 9.96 20.16 -13.98
CA LYS A 187 8.72 20.88 -13.70
C LYS A 187 8.86 21.78 -12.46
N PHE A 188 9.58 21.31 -11.45
CA PHE A 188 9.85 22.07 -10.25
C PHE A 188 10.75 23.30 -10.54
N ALA A 189 11.76 23.14 -11.40
CA ALA A 189 12.60 24.27 -11.84
C ALA A 189 11.76 25.37 -12.51
N LYS A 190 10.85 24.99 -13.41
CA LYS A 190 9.92 25.94 -14.03
C LYS A 190 8.96 26.58 -13.03
N TYR A 191 8.50 25.81 -12.04
CA TYR A 191 7.65 26.35 -10.98
C TYR A 191 8.39 27.40 -10.13
N LEU A 192 9.67 27.18 -9.80
CA LEU A 192 10.49 28.15 -9.10
C LEU A 192 10.65 29.47 -9.89
N ASP A 193 10.89 29.35 -11.18
CA ASP A 193 11.06 30.50 -12.09
C ASP A 193 9.78 31.31 -12.23
N GLN A 194 8.64 30.64 -12.43
CA GLN A 194 7.38 31.30 -12.80
C GLN A 194 6.52 31.74 -11.62
N TYR A 195 6.58 30.98 -10.48
CA TYR A 195 5.60 31.15 -9.41
C TYR A 195 6.21 31.41 -8.02
N ASN A 196 7.23 30.66 -7.60
CA ASN A 196 7.73 30.73 -6.22
C ASN A 196 9.19 30.27 -6.08
N SER A 197 10.12 31.21 -6.22
CA SER A 197 11.57 30.96 -6.16
C SER A 197 12.10 30.46 -4.80
N THR A 198 11.34 30.59 -3.72
CA THR A 198 11.74 30.18 -2.36
C THR A 198 11.20 28.82 -1.93
N CYS A 199 10.39 28.17 -2.80
CA CYS A 199 9.82 26.86 -2.50
C CYS A 199 10.92 25.78 -2.41
N GLN A 200 10.74 24.82 -1.51
CA GLN A 200 11.64 23.67 -1.36
C GLN A 200 11.02 22.40 -1.89
N LEU A 201 11.87 21.45 -2.33
CA LEU A 201 11.46 20.11 -2.71
C LEU A 201 12.25 19.08 -1.89
N PHE A 202 11.56 18.33 -1.06
CA PHE A 202 12.13 17.18 -0.36
C PHE A 202 12.05 15.93 -1.25
N ILE A 203 13.19 15.26 -1.46
CA ILE A 203 13.28 13.99 -2.16
C ILE A 203 13.69 12.91 -1.16
N ILE A 204 12.69 12.12 -0.73
CA ILE A 204 12.83 11.08 0.29
C ILE A 204 12.90 9.73 -0.39
N GLY A 205 14.02 9.03 -0.20
CA GLY A 205 14.27 7.70 -0.75
C GLY A 205 15.70 7.50 -1.22
N GLU A 206 15.99 6.28 -1.64
CA GLU A 206 17.29 5.87 -2.17
C GLU A 206 17.10 5.12 -3.49
N GLY A 207 18.16 5.06 -4.29
CA GLY A 207 18.17 4.32 -5.55
C GLY A 207 19.33 4.68 -6.45
N GLU A 208 19.50 3.92 -7.50
CA GLU A 208 20.62 4.01 -8.46
C GLU A 208 20.75 5.37 -9.16
N LEU A 209 19.66 6.14 -9.24
CA LEU A 209 19.67 7.45 -9.92
C LEU A 209 20.02 8.62 -9.01
N LYS A 210 20.29 8.42 -7.71
CA LYS A 210 20.53 9.52 -6.74
C LYS A 210 21.57 10.53 -7.22
N GLU A 211 22.77 10.05 -7.58
CA GLU A 211 23.84 10.94 -8.05
C GLU A 211 23.51 11.67 -9.36
N LYS A 212 22.82 10.99 -10.28
CA LYS A 212 22.36 11.59 -11.53
C LYS A 212 21.39 12.73 -11.25
N LEU A 213 20.40 12.49 -10.35
CA LEU A 213 19.41 13.49 -9.97
C LEU A 213 20.04 14.69 -9.24
N GLN A 214 21.03 14.46 -8.36
CA GLN A 214 21.78 15.52 -7.71
C GLN A 214 22.56 16.40 -8.70
N ARG A 215 23.24 15.81 -9.69
CA ARG A 215 23.89 16.56 -10.78
C ARG A 215 22.89 17.37 -11.60
N MET A 216 21.70 16.79 -11.86
CA MET A 216 20.64 17.46 -12.59
C MET A 216 20.14 18.71 -11.85
N THR A 217 20.05 18.71 -10.51
CA THR A 217 19.67 19.92 -9.75
C THR A 217 20.65 21.05 -9.92
N GLN A 218 21.97 20.74 -10.06
CA GLN A 218 22.99 21.74 -10.35
C GLN A 218 22.83 22.32 -11.77
N THR A 219 22.60 21.45 -12.77
CA THR A 219 22.39 21.88 -14.16
C THR A 219 21.12 22.74 -14.32
N LEU A 220 20.08 22.48 -13.54
CA LEU A 220 18.84 23.23 -13.51
C LEU A 220 18.90 24.47 -12.60
N GLU A 221 20.02 24.72 -11.94
CA GLU A 221 20.24 25.85 -10.99
C GLU A 221 19.26 25.86 -9.80
N ILE A 222 18.75 24.69 -9.40
CA ILE A 222 17.79 24.52 -8.28
C ILE A 222 18.38 23.76 -7.09
N ALA A 223 19.69 23.56 -7.04
CA ALA A 223 20.34 22.74 -6.00
C ALA A 223 20.09 23.28 -4.57
N SER A 224 19.94 24.58 -4.39
CA SER A 224 19.60 25.22 -3.10
C SER A 224 18.15 24.96 -2.65
N ASN A 225 17.26 24.62 -3.58
CA ASN A 225 15.84 24.37 -3.33
C ASN A 225 15.50 22.90 -3.17
N VAL A 226 16.44 21.97 -3.47
CA VAL A 226 16.17 20.53 -3.46
C VAL A 226 16.97 19.83 -2.37
N ILE A 227 16.27 19.12 -1.48
CA ILE A 227 16.83 18.43 -0.33
C ILE A 227 16.69 16.91 -0.52
N PHE A 228 17.81 16.20 -0.71
CA PHE A 228 17.84 14.74 -0.74
C PHE A 228 18.09 14.21 0.67
N THR A 229 17.06 13.66 1.31
CA THR A 229 17.14 13.19 2.69
C THR A 229 17.68 11.75 2.80
N GLY A 230 17.66 10.97 1.71
CA GLY A 230 17.88 9.55 1.77
C GLY A 230 16.64 8.80 2.25
N LYS A 231 16.81 7.54 2.68
CA LYS A 231 15.73 6.74 3.25
C LYS A 231 15.42 7.20 4.67
N MET A 232 14.15 7.42 4.96
CA MET A 232 13.64 7.83 6.26
C MET A 232 12.75 6.74 6.87
N THR A 233 12.68 6.70 8.19
CA THR A 233 11.64 5.98 8.93
C THR A 233 10.30 6.70 8.82
N HIS A 234 9.19 6.04 9.15
CA HIS A 234 7.88 6.71 9.15
C HIS A 234 7.82 7.90 10.12
N ASP A 235 8.46 7.80 11.29
CA ASP A 235 8.46 8.86 12.30
C ASP A 235 9.19 10.13 11.79
N GLU A 236 10.20 9.96 10.93
CA GLU A 236 10.92 11.07 10.30
C GLU A 236 10.19 11.61 9.06
N LEU A 237 9.56 10.72 8.28
CA LEU A 237 8.85 11.06 7.05
C LEU A 237 7.56 11.85 7.32
N LEU A 238 6.74 11.40 8.28
CA LEU A 238 5.39 11.90 8.47
C LEU A 238 5.33 13.40 8.81
N PRO A 239 6.24 14.00 9.61
CA PRO A 239 6.28 15.43 9.82
C PRO A 239 6.51 16.24 8.53
N ILE A 240 7.41 15.79 7.66
CA ILE A 240 7.67 16.43 6.37
C ILE A 240 6.45 16.29 5.46
N LEU A 241 5.93 15.06 5.35
CA LEU A 241 4.80 14.77 4.48
C LEU A 241 3.55 15.54 4.89
N SER A 242 3.25 15.64 6.20
CA SER A 242 2.05 16.33 6.70
C SER A 242 2.09 17.84 6.49
N LYS A 243 3.28 18.44 6.43
CA LYS A 243 3.47 19.88 6.24
C LYS A 243 3.74 20.28 4.80
N SER A 244 4.00 19.34 3.89
CA SER A 244 4.19 19.65 2.47
C SER A 244 2.90 20.09 1.80
N LYS A 245 3.00 21.03 0.83
CA LYS A 245 1.87 21.52 0.01
C LYS A 245 1.27 20.40 -0.85
N ALA A 246 2.10 19.52 -1.39
CA ALA A 246 1.65 18.32 -2.09
C ALA A 246 2.75 17.24 -2.13
N LEU A 247 2.30 15.99 -2.27
CA LEU A 247 3.13 14.86 -2.70
C LEU A 247 3.18 14.83 -4.22
N LEU A 248 4.40 14.82 -4.80
CA LEU A 248 4.61 14.78 -6.25
C LEU A 248 4.95 13.37 -6.71
N VAL A 249 4.24 12.88 -7.72
CA VAL A 249 4.40 11.56 -8.32
C VAL A 249 4.41 11.67 -9.85
N ASN A 250 5.41 11.08 -10.52
CA ASN A 250 5.54 11.13 -11.99
C ASN A 250 5.81 9.74 -12.60
N THR A 251 5.35 8.69 -11.95
CA THR A 251 5.64 7.29 -12.35
C THR A 251 5.01 6.90 -13.68
N VAL A 252 5.73 6.05 -14.44
CA VAL A 252 5.21 5.46 -15.69
C VAL A 252 4.71 4.02 -15.51
N LYS A 253 4.90 3.44 -14.31
CA LYS A 253 4.41 2.11 -13.97
C LYS A 253 4.36 1.92 -12.46
N ASP A 254 3.16 1.81 -11.93
CA ASP A 254 2.88 1.48 -10.53
C ASP A 254 1.50 0.81 -10.39
N ASN A 255 1.29 0.22 -9.22
CA ASN A 255 -0.02 -0.21 -8.75
C ASN A 255 -0.55 0.84 -7.74
N ASN A 256 -1.20 0.41 -6.66
CA ASN A 256 -1.52 1.30 -5.55
C ASN A 256 -0.22 1.76 -4.86
N MET A 257 0.00 3.07 -4.83
CA MET A 257 1.16 3.66 -4.15
C MET A 257 0.82 3.95 -2.69
N ILE A 258 1.57 3.34 -1.78
CA ILE A 258 1.40 3.54 -0.33
C ILE A 258 1.64 5.00 0.05
N SER A 259 2.66 5.64 -0.53
CA SER A 259 2.95 7.06 -0.26
C SER A 259 1.79 8.01 -0.59
N ILE A 260 0.95 7.68 -1.58
CA ILE A 260 -0.28 8.42 -1.87
C ILE A 260 -1.30 8.25 -0.73
N VAL A 261 -1.48 7.02 -0.25
CA VAL A 261 -2.39 6.72 0.87
C VAL A 261 -1.92 7.44 2.14
N GLU A 262 -0.62 7.43 2.41
CA GLU A 262 0.00 8.10 3.55
C GLU A 262 -0.16 9.64 3.47
N ALA A 263 0.06 10.22 2.30
CA ALA A 263 -0.11 11.65 2.09
C ALA A 263 -1.57 12.10 2.35
N ILE A 264 -2.55 11.38 1.82
CA ILE A 264 -3.96 11.66 2.08
C ILE A 264 -4.28 11.48 3.58
N ALA A 265 -3.71 10.46 4.22
CA ALA A 265 -3.91 10.21 5.65
C ALA A 265 -3.42 11.35 6.54
N VAL A 266 -2.38 12.09 6.13
CA VAL A 266 -1.88 13.28 6.84
C VAL A 266 -2.44 14.61 6.33
N GLY A 267 -3.42 14.58 5.41
CA GLY A 267 -4.05 15.78 4.86
C GLY A 267 -3.23 16.48 3.79
N THR A 268 -2.36 15.76 3.07
CA THR A 268 -1.51 16.34 2.02
C THR A 268 -2.05 16.01 0.65
N PRO A 269 -2.35 17.02 -0.19
CA PRO A 269 -2.80 16.86 -1.56
C PRO A 269 -1.78 16.14 -2.44
N ILE A 270 -2.25 15.60 -3.56
CA ILE A 270 -1.43 14.81 -4.48
C ILE A 270 -1.35 15.46 -5.85
N VAL A 271 -0.17 15.53 -6.46
CA VAL A 271 0.00 15.79 -7.89
C VAL A 271 0.63 14.55 -8.53
N THR A 272 -0.12 13.87 -9.39
CA THR A 272 0.29 12.56 -9.92
C THR A 272 -0.04 12.38 -11.40
N THR A 273 0.66 11.43 -12.04
CA THR A 273 0.20 10.89 -13.32
C THR A 273 -1.06 10.02 -13.11
N ASP A 274 -1.78 9.69 -14.17
CA ASP A 274 -2.95 8.80 -14.15
C ASP A 274 -2.57 7.30 -14.09
N VAL A 275 -1.28 7.00 -13.94
CA VAL A 275 -0.73 5.63 -13.95
C VAL A 275 -0.99 4.85 -12.66
N PRO A 276 -0.77 5.41 -11.45
CA PRO A 276 -1.12 4.69 -10.22
C PRO A 276 -2.64 4.43 -10.14
N LEU A 277 -3.04 3.25 -9.67
CA LEU A 277 -4.46 2.92 -9.48
C LEU A 277 -5.16 3.89 -8.50
N ASN A 278 -4.41 4.47 -7.57
CA ASN A 278 -4.87 5.54 -6.69
C ASN A 278 -5.35 6.81 -7.44
N SER A 279 -4.86 7.06 -8.66
CA SER A 279 -5.19 8.26 -9.44
C SER A 279 -6.69 8.44 -9.68
N THR A 280 -7.43 7.33 -9.76
CA THR A 280 -8.87 7.33 -9.96
C THR A 280 -9.59 8.09 -8.85
N TYR A 281 -9.39 7.70 -7.59
CA TYR A 281 -10.07 8.37 -6.48
C TYR A 281 -9.47 9.76 -6.16
N ILE A 282 -8.20 10.01 -6.51
CA ILE A 282 -7.62 11.36 -6.40
C ILE A 282 -8.41 12.32 -7.26
N LYS A 283 -8.71 11.94 -8.51
CA LYS A 283 -9.51 12.74 -9.44
C LYS A 283 -10.98 12.83 -9.01
N ASP A 284 -11.61 11.68 -8.73
CA ASP A 284 -13.04 11.60 -8.45
C ASP A 284 -13.43 12.30 -7.14
N CYS A 285 -12.52 12.32 -6.15
CA CYS A 285 -12.75 12.93 -4.84
C CYS A 285 -12.01 14.26 -4.66
N GLN A 286 -11.40 14.80 -5.72
CA GLN A 286 -10.65 16.06 -5.70
C GLN A 286 -9.64 16.12 -4.55
N LEU A 287 -8.78 15.10 -4.45
CA LEU A 287 -7.72 15.00 -3.43
C LEU A 287 -6.40 15.63 -3.92
N GLY A 288 -6.44 16.32 -5.06
CA GLY A 288 -5.33 16.87 -5.77
C GLY A 288 -5.51 16.72 -7.28
N ILE A 289 -4.42 16.64 -8.02
CA ILE A 289 -4.39 16.63 -9.48
C ILE A 289 -3.89 15.26 -9.96
N ALA A 290 -4.65 14.62 -10.86
CA ALA A 290 -4.26 13.39 -11.55
C ALA A 290 -4.51 13.54 -13.05
N LYS A 291 -3.43 13.61 -13.84
CA LYS A 291 -3.45 13.83 -15.30
C LYS A 291 -2.45 12.88 -15.97
N LYS A 292 -2.61 12.62 -17.26
CA LYS A 292 -1.64 11.83 -18.04
C LYS A 292 -0.24 12.46 -18.00
N GLN A 293 -0.18 13.77 -18.08
CA GLN A 293 1.02 14.59 -17.89
C GLN A 293 0.61 15.84 -17.12
N TRP A 294 1.24 16.07 -16.01
CA TRP A 294 1.10 17.29 -15.22
C TRP A 294 2.34 18.17 -15.40
N ASP A 295 2.22 19.47 -15.13
CA ASP A 295 3.27 20.46 -15.32
C ASP A 295 3.35 21.47 -14.14
N GLU A 296 4.14 22.53 -14.30
CA GLU A 296 4.36 23.58 -13.31
C GLU A 296 3.09 24.36 -12.97
N SER A 297 2.16 24.47 -13.93
CA SER A 297 0.87 25.14 -13.68
C SER A 297 0.00 24.34 -12.73
N ASP A 298 0.10 23.01 -12.76
CA ASP A 298 -0.58 22.11 -11.83
C ASP A 298 -0.02 22.24 -10.40
N LEU A 299 1.27 22.51 -10.25
CA LEU A 299 1.86 22.81 -8.94
C LEU A 299 1.31 24.13 -8.38
N ASN A 300 1.13 25.12 -9.23
CA ASN A 300 0.51 26.38 -8.84
C ASN A 300 -0.98 26.23 -8.51
N ASP A 301 -1.70 25.41 -9.28
CA ASP A 301 -3.13 25.15 -9.04
C ASP A 301 -3.35 24.45 -7.69
N VAL A 302 -2.55 23.43 -7.35
CA VAL A 302 -2.68 22.73 -6.07
C VAL A 302 -2.37 23.63 -4.87
N VAL A 303 -1.50 24.63 -5.05
CA VAL A 303 -1.20 25.65 -4.02
C VAL A 303 -2.33 26.67 -3.91
N SER A 304 -2.82 27.17 -5.04
CA SER A 304 -3.86 28.20 -5.09
C SER A 304 -5.21 27.69 -4.56
N ASN A 305 -5.50 26.41 -4.75
CA ASN A 305 -6.73 25.74 -4.28
C ASN A 305 -6.47 24.81 -3.07
N SER A 306 -5.40 25.08 -2.30
CA SER A 306 -4.91 24.18 -1.24
C SER A 306 -5.95 23.89 -0.17
N GLU A 307 -6.74 24.87 0.27
CA GLU A 307 -7.79 24.69 1.29
C GLU A 307 -8.79 23.61 0.88
N MET A 308 -9.30 23.66 -0.36
CA MET A 308 -10.24 22.69 -0.90
C MET A 308 -9.63 21.28 -0.95
N TYR A 309 -8.42 21.15 -1.47
CA TYR A 309 -7.76 19.85 -1.59
C TYR A 309 -7.43 19.25 -0.22
N ILE A 310 -6.94 20.06 0.72
CA ILE A 310 -6.67 19.65 2.11
C ILE A 310 -7.95 19.18 2.80
N GLU A 311 -9.02 19.96 2.70
CA GLU A 311 -10.32 19.61 3.29
C GLU A 311 -10.84 18.28 2.74
N ASN A 312 -10.74 18.07 1.43
CA ASN A 312 -11.12 16.82 0.79
C ASN A 312 -10.25 15.64 1.26
N CYS A 313 -8.93 15.82 1.38
CA CYS A 313 -8.03 14.81 1.96
C CYS A 313 -8.43 14.49 3.41
N MET A 314 -8.73 15.49 4.22
CA MET A 314 -9.16 15.34 5.60
C MET A 314 -10.48 14.58 5.73
N LYS A 315 -11.44 14.78 4.82
CA LYS A 315 -12.69 14.01 4.75
C LYS A 315 -12.44 12.58 4.26
N TYR A 316 -11.59 12.43 3.22
CA TYR A 316 -11.36 11.13 2.59
C TYR A 316 -10.51 10.17 3.43
N ARG A 317 -9.59 10.68 4.27
CA ARG A 317 -8.66 9.86 5.07
C ARG A 317 -9.34 8.77 5.90
N TYR A 318 -10.54 9.02 6.40
CA TYR A 318 -11.30 8.04 7.18
C TYR A 318 -11.66 6.80 6.38
N LYS A 319 -11.91 6.95 5.07
CA LYS A 319 -12.14 5.83 4.15
C LYS A 319 -10.90 4.96 3.93
N LEU A 320 -9.70 5.46 4.26
CA LEU A 320 -8.44 4.74 4.15
C LEU A 320 -8.01 4.09 5.47
N SER A 321 -8.77 4.26 6.56
CA SER A 321 -8.39 3.73 7.86
C SER A 321 -8.44 2.21 7.92
N THR A 322 -7.56 1.61 8.74
CA THR A 322 -7.60 0.17 9.03
C THR A 322 -8.93 -0.23 9.69
N LYS A 323 -9.53 0.63 10.51
CA LYS A 323 -10.84 0.38 11.15
C LYS A 323 -11.94 0.24 10.10
N GLN A 324 -11.97 1.12 9.09
CA GLN A 324 -12.93 1.01 7.98
C GLN A 324 -12.73 -0.30 7.19
N ARG A 325 -11.47 -0.76 7.01
CA ARG A 325 -11.20 -2.05 6.35
C ARG A 325 -11.70 -3.22 7.17
N VAL A 326 -11.56 -3.17 8.49
CA VAL A 326 -12.12 -4.18 9.40
C VAL A 326 -13.65 -4.27 9.26
N GLU A 327 -14.35 -3.12 9.29
CA GLU A 327 -15.81 -3.08 9.06
C GLU A 327 -16.20 -3.75 7.75
N GLN A 328 -15.51 -3.41 6.65
CA GLN A 328 -15.73 -4.04 5.36
C GLN A 328 -15.53 -5.56 5.38
N PHE A 329 -14.52 -6.08 6.09
CA PHE A 329 -14.34 -7.53 6.24
C PHE A 329 -15.45 -8.18 7.05
N LEU A 330 -15.94 -7.52 8.10
CA LEU A 330 -17.06 -8.00 8.91
C LEU A 330 -18.37 -8.02 8.11
N GLU A 331 -18.58 -7.08 7.18
CA GLU A 331 -19.72 -7.09 6.25
C GLU A 331 -19.63 -8.25 5.24
N VAL A 332 -18.44 -8.48 4.67
CA VAL A 332 -18.20 -9.60 3.75
C VAL A 332 -18.43 -10.94 4.45
N LYS A 333 -18.16 -11.06 5.74
CA LYS A 333 -18.40 -12.29 6.52
C LYS A 333 -19.88 -12.68 6.57
N LYS A 334 -20.80 -11.70 6.68
CA LYS A 334 -22.25 -11.92 6.69
C LYS A 334 -22.74 -12.53 5.39
#